data_a4fd8e92ac777a225437a48cbd0c1a05
#
_entry.id   a4fd8e92ac777a225437a48cbd0c1a05
#
_cell.length_a   1.000
_cell.length_b   1.000
_cell.length_c   1.000
_cell.angle_alpha   90.00
_cell.angle_beta   90.00
_cell.angle_gamma   90.00
#
_symmetry.space_group_name_H-M   'P 1'
#
loop_
_entity.id
_entity.type
_entity.pdbx_description
1 polymer ?
#
loop_
_entity_poly.entity_id
_entity_poly.type
_entity_poly.pdbx_seq_one_letter_code
_entity_poly.pdbx_strand_id
1 'polypeptide(L)'
;MIPSQFDYVAPESVEDALAALAAAGEDAKVLAGGQSLLPVLRLRLNTPEMVVDLGRIPALREITDEGDHVVIGSMVTHADVLASPLVSEHALLLHETLTEVADPQIRHRGTLGGALVHADPAGDVGAAALALDAEFVIVGPGGATRTVPARDFFLDLFETAVGEGELLTHVRIPKHTGWGAHYEKFVRVVHQWAIVAVAATVRTDGDSIAEVKIGLTNMGSTPLRATAVEQALVGKPATDEKVRASAAAAAQGTDPPTDLNGDADYRRHLATVLTRRAVLAAAAG
;
A
#
# COMPACT_ATOMS: atom_id res chain seq x y z
N MET A 1 -26.00 11.37 -0.92
CA MET A 1 -26.23 12.31 0.18
C MET A 1 -25.18 13.41 0.10
N ILE A 2 -25.45 14.56 0.72
CA ILE A 2 -24.52 15.69 0.83
C ILE A 2 -23.79 15.55 2.17
N PRO A 3 -22.45 15.76 2.25
CA PRO A 3 -21.71 15.81 3.51
C PRO A 3 -22.30 16.80 4.51
N SER A 4 -21.95 16.68 5.78
CA SER A 4 -22.15 17.77 6.75
C SER A 4 -21.31 18.98 6.33
N GLN A 5 -21.68 20.15 6.84
CA GLN A 5 -20.89 21.36 6.61
C GLN A 5 -19.53 21.20 7.28
N PHE A 6 -18.49 21.66 6.61
CA PHE A 6 -17.11 21.75 7.10
C PHE A 6 -16.41 22.95 6.48
N ASP A 7 -15.42 23.49 7.15
CA ASP A 7 -14.52 24.47 6.59
C ASP A 7 -13.48 23.80 5.68
N TYR A 8 -13.04 24.50 4.64
CA TYR A 8 -12.12 23.96 3.64
C TYR A 8 -10.96 24.90 3.40
N VAL A 9 -9.74 24.34 3.44
CA VAL A 9 -8.52 25.04 3.07
C VAL A 9 -7.71 24.17 2.10
N ALA A 10 -7.00 24.81 1.18
CA ALA A 10 -6.12 24.16 0.21
C ALA A 10 -4.75 24.84 0.22
N PRO A 11 -3.86 24.47 1.15
CA PRO A 11 -2.53 25.01 1.27
C PRO A 11 -1.65 24.74 0.03
N GLU A 12 -0.65 25.59 -0.20
CA GLU A 12 0.28 25.44 -1.32
C GLU A 12 1.66 24.93 -0.87
N SER A 13 1.85 24.76 0.46
CA SER A 13 3.05 24.18 1.05
C SER A 13 2.74 23.17 2.15
N VAL A 14 3.69 22.29 2.46
CA VAL A 14 3.60 21.35 3.59
C VAL A 14 3.54 22.12 4.91
N GLU A 15 4.27 23.20 5.04
CA GLU A 15 4.29 24.04 6.24
C GLU A 15 2.90 24.64 6.52
N ASP A 16 2.26 25.23 5.51
CA ASP A 16 0.91 25.78 5.64
C ASP A 16 -0.13 24.70 5.94
N ALA A 17 0.03 23.49 5.36
CA ALA A 17 -0.85 22.37 5.64
C ALA A 17 -0.74 21.90 7.10
N LEU A 18 0.47 21.80 7.63
CA LEU A 18 0.73 21.49 9.05
C LEU A 18 0.18 22.59 9.98
N ALA A 19 0.35 23.85 9.60
CA ALA A 19 -0.21 24.98 10.36
C ALA A 19 -1.75 24.93 10.39
N ALA A 20 -2.40 24.61 9.26
CA ALA A 20 -3.84 24.45 9.19
C ALA A 20 -4.36 23.29 10.06
N LEU A 21 -3.65 22.15 10.04
CA LEU A 21 -3.97 21.00 10.90
C LEU A 21 -3.82 21.35 12.39
N ALA A 22 -2.74 22.02 12.76
CA ALA A 22 -2.50 22.44 14.14
C ALA A 22 -3.56 23.45 14.64
N ALA A 23 -4.05 24.33 13.77
CA ALA A 23 -5.08 25.29 14.12
C ALA A 23 -6.47 24.67 14.30
N ALA A 24 -6.78 23.60 13.53
CA ALA A 24 -8.07 22.92 13.58
C ALA A 24 -8.13 21.75 14.59
N GLY A 25 -6.97 21.22 15.02
CA GLY A 25 -6.89 20.12 15.99
C GLY A 25 -7.47 18.80 15.50
N GLU A 26 -7.99 17.99 16.43
CA GLU A 26 -8.46 16.62 16.17
C GLU A 26 -9.64 16.53 15.16
N ASP A 27 -10.42 17.60 15.03
CA ASP A 27 -11.58 17.68 14.12
C ASP A 27 -11.18 17.96 12.67
N ALA A 28 -9.89 18.07 12.36
CA ALA A 28 -9.41 18.20 10.99
C ALA A 28 -9.26 16.83 10.31
N LYS A 29 -9.54 16.81 9.00
CA LYS A 29 -9.23 15.65 8.13
C LYS A 29 -8.45 16.09 6.89
N VAL A 30 -7.40 15.32 6.60
CA VAL A 30 -6.59 15.53 5.40
C VAL A 30 -7.31 14.94 4.18
N LEU A 31 -7.42 15.73 3.13
CA LEU A 31 -7.93 15.30 1.83
C LEU A 31 -6.77 15.14 0.84
N ALA A 32 -6.58 13.91 0.37
CA ALA A 32 -5.68 13.59 -0.73
C ALA A 32 -6.50 13.36 -2.03
N GLY A 33 -6.52 12.14 -2.56
CA GLY A 33 -7.30 11.78 -3.75
C GLY A 33 -8.83 11.75 -3.56
N GLY A 34 -9.31 11.70 -2.32
CA GLY A 34 -10.71 11.74 -1.94
C GLY A 34 -11.49 10.44 -2.18
N GLN A 35 -10.85 9.37 -2.67
CA GLN A 35 -11.57 8.16 -3.08
C GLN A 35 -12.09 7.32 -1.91
N SER A 36 -11.53 7.49 -0.72
CA SER A 36 -12.04 6.92 0.53
C SER A 36 -12.76 7.97 1.38
N LEU A 37 -12.14 9.15 1.58
CA LEU A 37 -12.70 10.17 2.47
C LEU A 37 -14.05 10.72 1.98
N LEU A 38 -14.21 11.08 0.70
CA LEU A 38 -15.46 11.67 0.21
C LEU A 38 -16.66 10.72 0.32
N PRO A 39 -16.57 9.41 0.03
CA PRO A 39 -17.63 8.45 0.37
C PRO A 39 -18.01 8.45 1.85
N VAL A 40 -17.03 8.44 2.76
CA VAL A 40 -17.25 8.49 4.22
C VAL A 40 -17.98 9.76 4.64
N LEU A 41 -17.56 10.92 4.13
CA LEU A 41 -18.22 12.21 4.40
C LEU A 41 -19.65 12.25 3.83
N ARG A 42 -19.87 11.74 2.61
CA ARG A 42 -21.20 11.67 1.98
C ARG A 42 -22.17 10.77 2.74
N LEU A 43 -21.68 9.71 3.35
CA LEU A 43 -22.46 8.81 4.21
C LEU A 43 -22.61 9.35 5.64
N ARG A 44 -21.93 10.45 5.98
CA ARG A 44 -21.89 11.06 7.31
C ARG A 44 -21.38 10.10 8.39
N LEU A 45 -20.47 9.20 8.02
CA LEU A 45 -19.76 8.34 8.95
C LEU A 45 -18.62 9.06 9.68
N ASN A 46 -18.21 10.22 9.13
CA ASN A 46 -17.32 11.19 9.76
C ASN A 46 -17.83 12.60 9.42
N THR A 47 -17.71 13.53 10.37
CA THR A 47 -18.21 14.92 10.25
C THR A 47 -17.14 15.89 10.77
N PRO A 48 -15.99 16.02 10.07
CA PRO A 48 -14.94 16.93 10.50
C PRO A 48 -15.41 18.38 10.47
N GLU A 49 -14.83 19.23 11.31
CA GLU A 49 -15.03 20.67 11.26
C GLU A 49 -14.20 21.32 10.13
N MET A 50 -13.02 20.74 9.84
CA MET A 50 -12.08 21.25 8.82
C MET A 50 -11.61 20.14 7.88
N VAL A 51 -11.52 20.46 6.58
CA VAL A 51 -10.87 19.62 5.57
C VAL A 51 -9.67 20.36 4.99
N VAL A 52 -8.48 19.77 5.14
CA VAL A 52 -7.21 20.29 4.62
C VAL A 52 -6.84 19.52 3.34
N ASP A 53 -6.96 20.15 2.19
CA ASP A 53 -6.70 19.54 0.87
C ASP A 53 -5.25 19.74 0.45
N LEU A 54 -4.49 18.67 0.32
CA LEU A 54 -3.09 18.67 -0.11
C LEU A 54 -2.92 18.82 -1.64
N GLY A 55 -4.02 18.92 -2.38
CA GLY A 55 -4.01 18.91 -3.84
C GLY A 55 -3.25 20.05 -4.51
N ARG A 56 -2.92 21.14 -3.80
CA ARG A 56 -2.19 22.28 -4.32
C ARG A 56 -0.71 22.32 -3.94
N ILE A 57 -0.18 21.29 -3.29
CA ILE A 57 1.23 21.21 -2.88
C ILE A 57 2.05 20.50 -3.97
N PRO A 58 2.83 21.24 -4.81
CA PRO A 58 3.53 20.63 -5.94
C PRO A 58 4.59 19.62 -5.50
N ALA A 59 5.31 19.90 -4.42
CA ALA A 59 6.39 19.05 -3.89
C ALA A 59 5.91 17.61 -3.54
N LEU A 60 4.62 17.41 -3.29
CA LEU A 60 4.07 16.09 -3.01
C LEU A 60 3.66 15.30 -4.25
N ARG A 61 3.92 15.79 -5.46
CA ARG A 61 3.48 15.20 -6.73
C ARG A 61 4.62 14.72 -7.63
N GLU A 62 5.82 14.67 -7.11
CA GLU A 62 7.00 14.30 -7.88
C GLU A 62 7.37 12.83 -7.68
N ILE A 63 7.97 12.22 -8.71
CA ILE A 63 8.63 10.92 -8.63
C ILE A 63 10.08 11.16 -9.03
N THR A 64 11.00 10.85 -8.12
CA THR A 64 12.43 11.11 -8.31
C THR A 64 13.28 9.87 -8.10
N ASP A 65 14.43 9.85 -8.75
CA ASP A 65 15.49 8.86 -8.55
C ASP A 65 16.49 9.41 -7.52
N GLU A 66 16.57 8.76 -6.37
CA GLU A 66 17.54 9.09 -5.31
C GLU A 66 18.59 7.99 -5.16
N GLY A 67 19.17 7.54 -6.25
CA GLY A 67 20.27 6.58 -6.26
C GLY A 67 19.80 5.15 -6.03
N ASP A 68 19.73 4.71 -4.80
CA ASP A 68 19.29 3.37 -4.39
C ASP A 68 17.78 3.28 -4.14
N HIS A 69 17.06 4.41 -4.19
CA HIS A 69 15.61 4.48 -3.99
C HIS A 69 14.89 5.19 -5.14
N VAL A 70 13.67 4.75 -5.41
CA VAL A 70 12.65 5.55 -6.09
C VAL A 70 11.85 6.26 -5.00
N VAL A 71 11.77 7.61 -5.08
CA VAL A 71 11.02 8.41 -4.12
C VAL A 71 9.76 8.96 -4.78
N ILE A 72 8.61 8.71 -4.16
CA ILE A 72 7.29 9.04 -4.70
C ILE A 72 6.59 9.97 -3.71
N GLY A 73 6.22 11.16 -4.13
CA GLY A 73 5.42 12.09 -3.35
C GLY A 73 4.05 11.52 -2.99
N SER A 74 3.56 11.81 -1.79
CA SER A 74 2.31 11.23 -1.26
C SER A 74 1.06 11.58 -2.09
N MET A 75 1.11 12.68 -2.83
CA MET A 75 0.01 13.15 -3.69
C MET A 75 0.14 12.70 -5.15
N VAL A 76 1.13 11.87 -5.49
CA VAL A 76 1.20 11.25 -6.83
C VAL A 76 0.02 10.30 -6.98
N THR A 77 -0.72 10.44 -8.07
CA THR A 77 -1.88 9.58 -8.34
C THR A 77 -1.45 8.16 -8.74
N HIS A 78 -2.29 7.17 -8.50
CA HIS A 78 -2.00 5.81 -8.97
C HIS A 78 -1.76 5.76 -10.48
N ALA A 79 -2.46 6.59 -11.26
CA ALA A 79 -2.27 6.68 -12.71
C ALA A 79 -0.88 7.23 -13.07
N ASP A 80 -0.39 8.26 -12.35
CA ASP A 80 0.93 8.83 -12.60
C ASP A 80 2.05 7.87 -12.15
N VAL A 81 1.85 7.13 -11.06
CA VAL A 81 2.79 6.07 -10.63
C VAL A 81 2.89 4.99 -11.71
N LEU A 82 1.76 4.53 -12.27
CA LEU A 82 1.71 3.55 -13.37
C LEU A 82 2.40 4.06 -14.64
N ALA A 83 2.31 5.35 -14.92
CA ALA A 83 2.94 5.95 -16.10
C ALA A 83 4.45 6.20 -15.94
N SER A 84 5.00 6.03 -14.72
CA SER A 84 6.40 6.32 -14.43
C SER A 84 7.34 5.22 -14.89
N PRO A 85 8.31 5.51 -15.80
CA PRO A 85 9.36 4.55 -16.16
C PRO A 85 10.23 4.13 -14.97
N LEU A 86 10.50 5.03 -14.02
CA LEU A 86 11.26 4.71 -12.81
C LEU A 86 10.57 3.61 -11.98
N VAL A 87 9.26 3.68 -11.86
CA VAL A 87 8.49 2.68 -11.11
C VAL A 87 8.45 1.34 -11.84
N SER A 88 8.18 1.35 -13.15
CA SER A 88 8.14 0.11 -13.95
C SER A 88 9.49 -0.59 -14.02
N GLU A 89 10.61 0.15 -13.96
CA GLU A 89 11.97 -0.40 -14.01
C GLU A 89 12.48 -0.87 -12.64
N HIS A 90 12.20 -0.09 -11.58
CA HIS A 90 12.85 -0.27 -10.28
C HIS A 90 11.91 -0.72 -9.14
N ALA A 91 10.61 -0.64 -9.33
CA ALA A 91 9.58 -1.02 -8.34
C ALA A 91 8.42 -1.78 -9.02
N LEU A 92 8.76 -2.77 -9.86
CA LEU A 92 7.81 -3.50 -10.71
C LEU A 92 6.62 -4.04 -9.91
N LEU A 93 6.81 -4.51 -8.68
CA LEU A 93 5.72 -4.99 -7.85
C LEU A 93 4.69 -3.90 -7.55
N LEU A 94 5.10 -2.64 -7.33
CA LEU A 94 4.17 -1.54 -7.15
C LEU A 94 3.39 -1.27 -8.44
N HIS A 95 4.06 -1.31 -9.59
CA HIS A 95 3.41 -1.16 -10.89
C HIS A 95 2.34 -2.25 -11.09
N GLU A 96 2.69 -3.52 -10.94
CA GLU A 96 1.76 -4.65 -11.03
C GLU A 96 0.55 -4.50 -10.09
N THR A 97 0.81 -4.15 -8.83
CA THR A 97 -0.24 -3.91 -7.83
C THR A 97 -1.21 -2.83 -8.25
N LEU A 98 -0.71 -1.72 -8.78
CA LEU A 98 -1.55 -0.59 -9.16
C LEU A 98 -2.41 -0.85 -10.41
N THR A 99 -2.06 -1.81 -11.26
CA THR A 99 -2.94 -2.24 -12.36
C THR A 99 -4.26 -2.83 -11.85
N GLU A 100 -4.22 -3.48 -10.66
CA GLU A 100 -5.34 -4.15 -10.01
C GLU A 100 -6.14 -3.25 -9.06
N VAL A 101 -5.70 -2.01 -8.83
CA VAL A 101 -6.44 -1.05 -7.98
C VAL A 101 -7.65 -0.51 -8.73
N ALA A 102 -8.84 -0.85 -8.26
CA ALA A 102 -10.12 -0.30 -8.71
C ALA A 102 -10.24 -0.17 -10.24
N ASP A 103 -10.47 1.03 -10.75
CA ASP A 103 -10.62 1.35 -12.17
C ASP A 103 -9.82 2.62 -12.56
N PRO A 104 -9.69 2.94 -13.86
CA PRO A 104 -8.96 4.11 -14.30
C PRO A 104 -9.48 5.43 -13.70
N GLN A 105 -10.80 5.57 -13.46
CA GLN A 105 -11.38 6.81 -12.90
C GLN A 105 -10.89 7.01 -11.46
N ILE A 106 -10.88 5.93 -10.67
CA ILE A 106 -10.36 5.94 -9.30
C ILE A 106 -8.85 6.20 -9.32
N ARG A 107 -8.08 5.52 -10.19
CA ARG A 107 -6.62 5.68 -10.27
C ARG A 107 -6.16 7.08 -10.65
N HIS A 108 -6.94 7.80 -11.48
CA HIS A 108 -6.64 9.20 -11.82
C HIS A 108 -6.87 10.20 -10.68
N ARG A 109 -7.52 9.79 -9.60
CA ARG A 109 -7.79 10.64 -8.43
C ARG A 109 -7.12 10.11 -7.17
N GLY A 110 -7.21 8.80 -6.91
CA GLY A 110 -6.58 8.14 -5.76
C GLY A 110 -5.07 8.33 -5.80
N THR A 111 -4.47 8.63 -4.64
CA THR A 111 -3.03 8.87 -4.49
C THR A 111 -2.36 7.75 -3.71
N LEU A 112 -1.08 7.52 -3.96
CA LEU A 112 -0.32 6.49 -3.27
C LEU A 112 -0.31 6.74 -1.76
N GLY A 113 0.05 7.95 -1.33
CA GLY A 113 0.08 8.30 0.09
C GLY A 113 -1.30 8.24 0.74
N GLY A 114 -2.35 8.70 0.06
CA GLY A 114 -3.71 8.63 0.57
C GLY A 114 -4.19 7.20 0.83
N ALA A 115 -3.86 6.25 -0.06
CA ALA A 115 -4.19 4.84 0.12
C ALA A 115 -3.41 4.20 1.26
N LEU A 116 -2.12 4.52 1.41
CA LEU A 116 -1.27 4.01 2.49
C LEU A 116 -1.69 4.52 3.86
N VAL A 117 -1.97 5.82 4.01
CA VAL A 117 -2.42 6.41 5.29
C VAL A 117 -3.85 6.00 5.64
N HIS A 118 -4.71 5.73 4.63
CA HIS A 118 -6.03 5.16 4.88
C HIS A 118 -5.96 3.78 5.54
N ALA A 119 -4.91 3.01 5.24
CA ALA A 119 -4.57 1.73 5.86
C ALA A 119 -5.73 0.73 5.93
N ASP A 120 -6.59 0.69 4.89
CA ASP A 120 -7.60 -0.37 4.78
C ASP A 120 -6.90 -1.72 4.61
N PRO A 121 -7.15 -2.72 5.48
CA PRO A 121 -6.53 -4.04 5.38
C PRO A 121 -6.78 -4.75 4.05
N ALA A 122 -7.90 -4.46 3.39
CA ALA A 122 -8.23 -4.98 2.07
C ALA A 122 -7.65 -4.14 0.92
N GLY A 123 -6.92 -3.05 1.24
CA GLY A 123 -6.23 -2.19 0.30
C GLY A 123 -5.01 -2.87 -0.32
N ASP A 124 -4.82 -2.66 -1.61
CA ASP A 124 -3.81 -3.39 -2.40
C ASP A 124 -2.37 -2.94 -2.08
N VAL A 125 -2.14 -1.63 -1.91
CA VAL A 125 -0.80 -1.04 -1.87
C VAL A 125 -0.01 -1.33 -0.59
N GLY A 126 -0.67 -1.64 0.53
CA GLY A 126 -0.01 -1.91 1.80
C GLY A 126 0.85 -3.19 1.76
N ALA A 127 0.34 -4.27 1.15
CA ALA A 127 1.07 -5.51 0.98
C ALA A 127 2.28 -5.35 0.04
N ALA A 128 2.11 -4.58 -1.04
CA ALA A 128 3.22 -4.26 -1.94
C ALA A 128 4.29 -3.42 -1.25
N ALA A 129 3.90 -2.41 -0.45
CA ALA A 129 4.84 -1.58 0.32
C ALA A 129 5.66 -2.42 1.31
N LEU A 130 5.01 -3.38 2.00
CA LEU A 130 5.71 -4.34 2.86
C LEU A 130 6.69 -5.21 2.07
N ALA A 131 6.27 -5.79 0.94
CA ALA A 131 7.09 -6.67 0.13
C ALA A 131 8.25 -5.93 -0.57
N LEU A 132 8.14 -4.63 -0.76
CA LEU A 132 9.20 -3.77 -1.31
C LEU A 132 10.10 -3.16 -0.23
N ASP A 133 9.88 -3.48 1.05
CA ASP A 133 10.56 -2.84 2.18
C ASP A 133 10.54 -1.31 2.09
N ALA A 134 9.39 -0.75 1.71
CA ALA A 134 9.21 0.69 1.56
C ALA A 134 9.44 1.45 2.89
N GLU A 135 9.82 2.71 2.77
CA GLU A 135 10.01 3.63 3.88
C GLU A 135 9.08 4.84 3.70
N PHE A 136 8.52 5.33 4.79
CA PHE A 136 7.56 6.43 4.79
C PHE A 136 8.14 7.65 5.47
N VAL A 137 8.24 8.76 4.75
CA VAL A 137 8.73 10.05 5.25
C VAL A 137 7.55 10.83 5.81
N ILE A 138 7.56 11.04 7.12
CA ILE A 138 6.52 11.74 7.86
C ILE A 138 7.09 13.07 8.35
N VAL A 139 6.35 14.14 8.14
CA VAL A 139 6.71 15.49 8.60
C VAL A 139 5.67 15.97 9.60
N GLY A 140 6.13 16.42 10.74
CA GLY A 140 5.32 16.93 11.85
C GLY A 140 5.49 18.42 12.10
N PRO A 141 4.92 18.92 13.20
CA PRO A 141 4.99 20.32 13.59
C PRO A 141 6.43 20.85 13.63
N GLY A 142 6.62 22.08 13.13
CA GLY A 142 7.94 22.71 13.06
C GLY A 142 8.87 22.11 12.00
N GLY A 143 8.37 21.27 11.09
CA GLY A 143 9.17 20.64 10.04
C GLY A 143 9.97 19.42 10.53
N ALA A 144 9.70 18.90 11.72
CA ALA A 144 10.34 17.69 12.22
C ALA A 144 10.05 16.51 11.29
N THR A 145 11.11 15.87 10.78
CA THR A 145 11.01 14.80 9.79
C THR A 145 11.50 13.48 10.39
N ARG A 146 10.77 12.40 10.14
CA ARG A 146 11.17 11.04 10.50
C ARG A 146 10.81 10.06 9.38
N THR A 147 11.58 8.99 9.28
CA THR A 147 11.34 7.90 8.34
C THR A 147 10.92 6.66 9.10
N VAL A 148 9.83 6.03 8.66
CA VAL A 148 9.26 4.82 9.26
C VAL A 148 9.26 3.71 8.23
N PRO A 149 9.90 2.56 8.48
CA PRO A 149 9.86 1.43 7.57
C PRO A 149 8.44 0.83 7.51
N ALA A 150 8.07 0.25 6.37
CA ALA A 150 6.71 -0.27 6.13
C ALA A 150 6.25 -1.28 7.19
N ARG A 151 7.17 -2.10 7.73
CA ARG A 151 6.87 -3.07 8.79
C ARG A 151 6.40 -2.44 10.11
N ASP A 152 6.74 -1.17 10.35
CA ASP A 152 6.43 -0.43 11.58
C ASP A 152 5.39 0.68 11.33
N PHE A 153 4.86 0.78 10.10
CA PHE A 153 3.96 1.86 9.69
C PHE A 153 2.48 1.55 9.95
N PHE A 154 2.04 0.33 9.68
CA PHE A 154 0.65 -0.09 9.87
C PHE A 154 0.48 -0.64 11.29
N LEU A 155 -0.24 0.09 12.15
CA LEU A 155 -0.33 -0.23 13.57
C LEU A 155 -1.55 -1.11 13.88
N ASP A 156 -2.73 -0.75 13.35
CA ASP A 156 -3.98 -1.50 13.50
C ASP A 156 -4.95 -1.12 12.37
N LEU A 157 -6.19 -1.58 12.47
CA LEU A 157 -7.29 -1.33 11.53
C LEU A 157 -7.50 0.17 11.32
N PHE A 158 -7.20 0.67 10.10
CA PHE A 158 -7.23 2.10 9.75
C PHE A 158 -6.31 2.98 10.61
N GLU A 159 -5.28 2.42 11.21
CA GLU A 159 -4.32 3.13 12.05
C GLU A 159 -2.90 2.98 11.51
N THR A 160 -2.17 4.09 11.44
CA THR A 160 -0.80 4.14 10.97
C THR A 160 0.09 4.91 11.95
N ALA A 161 1.40 4.87 11.69
CA ALA A 161 2.38 5.64 12.43
C ALA A 161 2.32 7.17 12.17
N VAL A 162 1.44 7.66 11.29
CA VAL A 162 1.21 9.10 11.11
C VAL A 162 0.40 9.61 12.29
N GLY A 163 1.04 10.41 13.14
CA GLY A 163 0.43 10.99 14.33
C GLY A 163 -0.45 12.20 14.02
N GLU A 164 -1.10 12.70 15.08
CA GLU A 164 -1.88 13.94 15.00
C GLU A 164 -0.98 15.12 14.60
N GLY A 165 -1.47 15.95 13.68
CA GLY A 165 -0.71 17.08 13.14
C GLY A 165 0.49 16.69 12.29
N GLU A 166 0.65 15.43 11.89
CA GLU A 166 1.68 14.96 10.98
C GLU A 166 1.13 14.67 9.58
N LEU A 167 2.01 14.68 8.60
CA LEU A 167 1.71 14.36 7.20
C LEU A 167 2.70 13.35 6.65
N LEU A 168 2.22 12.32 5.97
CA LEU A 168 3.02 11.51 5.06
C LEU A 168 3.35 12.37 3.83
N THR A 169 4.62 12.62 3.57
CA THR A 169 5.06 13.44 2.43
C THR A 169 5.60 12.60 1.28
N HIS A 170 6.38 11.56 1.56
CA HIS A 170 7.01 10.73 0.53
C HIS A 170 7.01 9.25 0.92
N VAL A 171 7.00 8.42 -0.12
CA VAL A 171 7.25 6.99 -0.03
C VAL A 171 8.57 6.70 -0.74
N ARG A 172 9.53 6.14 -0.01
CA ARG A 172 10.84 5.74 -0.52
C ARG A 172 10.82 4.24 -0.75
N ILE A 173 11.15 3.79 -1.93
CA ILE A 173 11.14 2.36 -2.29
C ILE A 173 12.55 1.98 -2.72
N PRO A 174 13.23 1.06 -2.00
CA PRO A 174 14.49 0.50 -2.45
C PRO A 174 14.36 -0.07 -3.87
N LYS A 175 15.33 0.17 -4.72
CA LYS A 175 15.29 -0.34 -6.09
C LYS A 175 15.39 -1.87 -6.12
N HIS A 176 14.44 -2.49 -6.79
CA HIS A 176 14.39 -3.93 -7.07
C HIS A 176 14.62 -4.19 -8.57
N THR A 177 15.58 -3.47 -9.16
CA THR A 177 15.90 -3.59 -10.58
C THR A 177 16.25 -5.03 -10.96
N GLY A 178 15.56 -5.58 -11.95
CA GLY A 178 15.79 -6.95 -12.42
C GLY A 178 15.19 -8.05 -11.53
N TRP A 179 14.41 -7.69 -10.50
CA TRP A 179 13.61 -8.67 -9.79
C TRP A 179 12.32 -8.94 -10.55
N GLY A 180 11.88 -10.20 -10.57
CA GLY A 180 10.54 -10.52 -11.01
C GLY A 180 9.50 -10.12 -9.97
N ALA A 181 8.29 -9.82 -10.41
CA ALA A 181 7.20 -9.38 -9.54
C ALA A 181 5.86 -9.90 -10.02
N HIS A 182 4.94 -10.10 -9.11
CA HIS A 182 3.54 -10.39 -9.43
C HIS A 182 2.62 -10.02 -8.27
N TYR A 183 1.46 -9.46 -8.62
CA TYR A 183 0.37 -9.20 -7.68
C TYR A 183 -0.83 -10.07 -8.04
N GLU A 184 -1.11 -11.09 -7.25
CA GLU A 184 -2.23 -12.01 -7.44
C GLU A 184 -3.39 -11.58 -6.54
N LYS A 185 -4.48 -11.08 -7.14
CA LYS A 185 -5.66 -10.58 -6.42
C LYS A 185 -6.88 -11.47 -6.66
N PHE A 186 -7.50 -11.92 -5.60
CA PHE A 186 -8.76 -12.64 -5.67
C PHE A 186 -9.93 -11.74 -5.25
N VAL A 187 -10.84 -11.53 -6.18
CA VAL A 187 -12.05 -10.73 -6.02
C VAL A 187 -13.26 -11.46 -6.59
N ARG A 188 -14.45 -11.09 -6.14
CA ARG A 188 -15.69 -11.61 -6.71
C ARG A 188 -16.12 -10.81 -7.95
N VAL A 189 -15.89 -9.52 -7.93
CA VAL A 189 -16.21 -8.60 -9.02
C VAL A 189 -15.05 -7.66 -9.20
N VAL A 190 -14.67 -7.36 -10.45
CA VAL A 190 -13.67 -6.33 -10.81
C VAL A 190 -14.03 -5.01 -10.11
N HIS A 191 -13.05 -4.24 -9.68
CA HIS A 191 -13.12 -2.99 -8.89
C HIS A 191 -13.38 -3.17 -7.38
N GLN A 192 -13.65 -4.37 -6.89
CA GLN A 192 -13.81 -4.59 -5.45
C GLN A 192 -12.47 -4.67 -4.71
N TRP A 193 -12.55 -4.48 -3.39
CA TRP A 193 -11.49 -4.79 -2.47
C TRP A 193 -11.13 -6.28 -2.54
N ALA A 194 -9.88 -6.60 -2.27
CA ALA A 194 -9.42 -7.97 -2.28
C ALA A 194 -10.14 -8.82 -1.22
N ILE A 195 -10.64 -9.99 -1.61
CA ILE A 195 -10.98 -11.03 -0.62
C ILE A 195 -9.70 -11.49 0.04
N VAL A 196 -8.69 -11.83 -0.76
CA VAL A 196 -7.29 -12.03 -0.38
C VAL A 196 -6.45 -11.59 -1.57
N ALA A 197 -5.30 -10.96 -1.34
CA ALA A 197 -4.31 -10.78 -2.39
C ALA A 197 -2.90 -11.01 -1.86
N VAL A 198 -1.99 -11.30 -2.78
CA VAL A 198 -0.59 -11.59 -2.51
C VAL A 198 0.30 -10.78 -3.42
N ALA A 199 1.16 -9.97 -2.84
CA ALA A 199 2.22 -9.23 -3.50
C ALA A 199 3.53 -10.02 -3.36
N ALA A 200 4.15 -10.46 -4.45
CA ALA A 200 5.40 -11.21 -4.42
C ALA A 200 6.44 -10.55 -5.32
N THR A 201 7.66 -10.40 -4.80
CA THR A 201 8.84 -10.06 -5.60
C THR A 201 9.95 -11.06 -5.36
N VAL A 202 10.63 -11.47 -6.42
CA VAL A 202 11.59 -12.58 -6.41
C VAL A 202 12.85 -12.19 -7.18
N ARG A 203 14.01 -12.46 -6.57
CA ARG A 203 15.30 -12.44 -7.24
C ARG A 203 15.83 -13.86 -7.36
N THR A 204 16.12 -14.28 -8.56
CA THR A 204 16.70 -15.59 -8.83
C THR A 204 18.21 -15.48 -9.08
N ASP A 205 18.93 -16.57 -8.76
CA ASP A 205 20.31 -16.81 -9.17
C ASP A 205 20.33 -18.19 -9.84
N GLY A 206 20.44 -18.20 -11.16
CA GLY A 206 20.15 -19.37 -11.97
C GLY A 206 18.71 -19.86 -11.73
N ASP A 207 18.56 -21.15 -11.43
CA ASP A 207 17.25 -21.77 -11.17
C ASP A 207 16.78 -21.60 -9.71
N SER A 208 17.58 -21.00 -8.84
CA SER A 208 17.30 -20.90 -7.41
C SER A 208 16.77 -19.52 -7.02
N ILE A 209 15.86 -19.48 -6.07
CA ILE A 209 15.37 -18.24 -5.45
C ILE A 209 16.47 -17.73 -4.50
N ALA A 210 17.11 -16.63 -4.87
CA ALA A 210 18.12 -15.98 -4.04
C ALA A 210 17.47 -15.12 -2.94
N GLU A 211 16.44 -14.37 -3.30
CA GLU A 211 15.63 -13.58 -2.38
C GLU A 211 14.16 -13.60 -2.82
N VAL A 212 13.26 -13.53 -1.85
CA VAL A 212 11.82 -13.45 -2.07
C VAL A 212 11.18 -12.64 -0.95
N LYS A 213 10.24 -11.79 -1.29
CA LYS A 213 9.47 -10.99 -0.34
C LYS A 213 8.00 -11.09 -0.70
N ILE A 214 7.16 -11.35 0.32
CA ILE A 214 5.75 -11.69 0.11
C ILE A 214 4.89 -10.90 1.09
N GLY A 215 4.05 -10.01 0.57
CA GLY A 215 3.02 -9.29 1.33
C GLY A 215 1.64 -9.91 1.14
N LEU A 216 0.84 -9.93 2.19
CA LEU A 216 -0.53 -10.44 2.20
C LEU A 216 -1.51 -9.31 2.47
N THR A 217 -2.57 -9.23 1.65
CA THR A 217 -3.69 -8.29 1.79
C THR A 217 -4.89 -9.00 2.39
N ASN A 218 -5.56 -8.35 3.36
CA ASN A 218 -6.80 -8.81 4.00
C ASN A 218 -6.68 -10.14 4.75
N MET A 219 -5.51 -10.34 5.37
CA MET A 219 -5.20 -11.53 6.18
C MET A 219 -5.00 -11.21 7.68
N GLY A 220 -5.34 -9.99 8.10
CA GLY A 220 -5.28 -9.46 9.46
C GLY A 220 -5.83 -8.03 9.49
N SER A 221 -5.73 -7.34 10.63
CA SER A 221 -6.09 -5.93 10.77
C SER A 221 -5.14 -4.99 10.00
N THR A 222 -3.95 -5.46 9.65
CA THR A 222 -2.94 -4.78 8.86
C THR A 222 -2.44 -5.67 7.73
N PRO A 223 -1.79 -5.13 6.68
CA PRO A 223 -1.06 -5.96 5.72
C PRO A 223 0.07 -6.73 6.42
N LEU A 224 0.32 -7.97 5.99
CA LEU A 224 1.26 -8.88 6.67
C LEU A 224 2.37 -9.37 5.74
N ARG A 225 3.54 -9.72 6.31
CA ARG A 225 4.62 -10.42 5.60
C ARG A 225 4.51 -11.92 5.83
N ALA A 226 4.58 -12.72 4.77
CA ALA A 226 4.61 -14.18 4.84
C ALA A 226 6.05 -14.71 5.09
N THR A 227 6.70 -14.25 6.15
CA THR A 227 8.13 -14.51 6.44
C THR A 227 8.48 -15.98 6.53
N ALA A 228 7.57 -16.83 7.02
CA ALA A 228 7.79 -18.27 7.06
C ALA A 228 7.92 -18.89 5.66
N VAL A 229 7.14 -18.39 4.68
CA VAL A 229 7.24 -18.81 3.28
C VAL A 229 8.54 -18.30 2.66
N GLU A 230 8.90 -17.03 2.90
CA GLU A 230 10.13 -16.42 2.40
C GLU A 230 11.34 -17.22 2.84
N GLN A 231 11.47 -17.51 4.14
CA GLN A 231 12.54 -18.30 4.70
C GLN A 231 12.60 -19.73 4.13
N ALA A 232 11.43 -20.32 3.87
CA ALA A 232 11.33 -21.66 3.32
C ALA A 232 11.72 -21.75 1.85
N LEU A 233 11.68 -20.65 1.09
CA LEU A 233 11.96 -20.61 -0.36
C LEU A 233 13.41 -20.26 -0.70
N VAL A 234 14.10 -19.47 0.12
CA VAL A 234 15.48 -19.06 -0.16
C VAL A 234 16.39 -20.27 -0.36
N GLY A 235 17.18 -20.25 -1.44
CA GLY A 235 18.09 -21.31 -1.85
C GLY A 235 17.42 -22.51 -2.52
N LYS A 236 16.09 -22.47 -2.74
CA LYS A 236 15.37 -23.55 -3.44
C LYS A 236 15.06 -23.19 -4.89
N PRO A 237 14.97 -24.20 -5.78
CA PRO A 237 14.51 -23.95 -7.15
C PRO A 237 13.05 -23.53 -7.15
N ALA A 238 12.72 -22.59 -8.05
CA ALA A 238 11.36 -22.05 -8.24
C ALA A 238 10.43 -23.05 -8.96
N THR A 239 10.44 -24.32 -8.55
CA THR A 239 9.55 -25.35 -9.11
C THR A 239 8.21 -25.38 -8.38
N ASP A 240 7.15 -25.78 -9.10
CA ASP A 240 5.81 -25.90 -8.54
C ASP A 240 5.76 -26.72 -7.24
N GLU A 241 6.48 -27.83 -7.19
CA GLU A 241 6.54 -28.70 -6.00
C GLU A 241 7.10 -27.96 -4.78
N LYS A 242 8.24 -27.27 -4.96
CA LYS A 242 8.93 -26.57 -3.85
C LYS A 242 8.15 -25.35 -3.39
N VAL A 243 7.63 -24.56 -4.34
CA VAL A 243 6.82 -23.38 -4.02
C VAL A 243 5.51 -23.80 -3.33
N ARG A 244 4.84 -24.86 -3.79
CA ARG A 244 3.62 -25.38 -3.15
C ARG A 244 3.89 -25.82 -1.70
N ALA A 245 4.97 -26.54 -1.47
CA ALA A 245 5.34 -27.02 -0.14
C ALA A 245 5.61 -25.84 0.82
N SER A 246 6.29 -24.79 0.35
CA SER A 246 6.58 -23.59 1.15
C SER A 246 5.35 -22.73 1.37
N ALA A 247 4.51 -22.54 0.34
CA ALA A 247 3.28 -21.73 0.41
C ALA A 247 2.24 -22.27 1.42
N ALA A 248 2.34 -23.53 1.84
CA ALA A 248 1.50 -24.09 2.91
C ALA A 248 1.63 -23.30 4.24
N ALA A 249 2.74 -22.58 4.43
CA ALA A 249 2.96 -21.74 5.61
C ALA A 249 2.38 -20.30 5.47
N ALA A 250 1.77 -19.93 4.34
CA ALA A 250 1.33 -18.56 4.08
C ALA A 250 0.29 -18.04 5.08
N ALA A 251 -0.50 -18.95 5.67
CA ALA A 251 -1.51 -18.60 6.65
C ALA A 251 -0.98 -18.52 8.10
N GLN A 252 0.30 -18.76 8.35
CA GLN A 252 0.85 -18.68 9.70
C GLN A 252 0.84 -17.24 10.23
N GLY A 253 0.33 -17.06 11.45
CA GLY A 253 0.25 -15.75 12.10
C GLY A 253 -0.83 -14.83 11.52
N THR A 254 -1.74 -15.33 10.67
CA THR A 254 -2.83 -14.54 10.09
C THR A 254 -4.11 -14.67 10.91
N ASP A 255 -4.88 -13.57 10.95
CA ASP A 255 -6.22 -13.51 11.56
C ASP A 255 -7.20 -12.81 10.60
N PRO A 256 -7.56 -13.46 9.47
CA PRO A 256 -8.42 -12.86 8.47
C PRO A 256 -9.88 -12.75 8.95
N PRO A 257 -10.60 -11.72 8.49
CA PRO A 257 -12.00 -11.52 8.85
C PRO A 257 -12.91 -12.60 8.26
N THR A 258 -14.07 -12.79 8.89
CA THR A 258 -15.22 -13.54 8.34
C THR A 258 -16.30 -12.55 7.96
N ASP A 259 -16.69 -12.54 6.68
CA ASP A 259 -17.72 -11.66 6.13
C ASP A 259 -18.53 -12.36 5.00
N LEU A 260 -19.34 -11.58 4.26
CA LEU A 260 -20.14 -12.08 3.14
C LEU A 260 -19.32 -12.60 1.94
N ASN A 261 -18.00 -12.35 1.91
CA ASN A 261 -17.13 -12.77 0.82
C ASN A 261 -16.36 -14.06 1.13
N GLY A 262 -16.31 -14.46 2.40
CA GLY A 262 -15.67 -15.69 2.83
C GLY A 262 -15.38 -15.72 4.33
N ASP A 263 -15.29 -16.91 4.88
CA ASP A 263 -14.86 -17.14 6.24
C ASP A 263 -13.33 -17.15 6.37
N ALA A 264 -12.83 -17.14 7.60
CA ALA A 264 -11.42 -17.11 7.90
C ALA A 264 -10.66 -18.31 7.32
N ASP A 265 -11.26 -19.51 7.34
CA ASP A 265 -10.59 -20.72 6.84
C ASP A 265 -10.48 -20.73 5.32
N TYR A 266 -11.50 -20.22 4.62
CA TYR A 266 -11.45 -20.02 3.18
C TYR A 266 -10.36 -19.01 2.80
N ARG A 267 -10.25 -17.89 3.51
CA ARG A 267 -9.19 -16.88 3.27
C ARG A 267 -7.79 -17.44 3.52
N ARG A 268 -7.60 -18.26 4.56
CA ARG A 268 -6.32 -18.96 4.80
C ARG A 268 -5.98 -19.93 3.67
N HIS A 269 -6.99 -20.67 3.18
CA HIS A 269 -6.80 -21.51 2.01
C HIS A 269 -6.42 -20.69 0.76
N LEU A 270 -7.12 -19.59 0.49
CA LEU A 270 -6.79 -18.69 -0.62
C LEU A 270 -5.37 -18.15 -0.49
N ALA A 271 -4.94 -17.68 0.68
CA ALA A 271 -3.58 -17.19 0.89
C ALA A 271 -2.52 -18.22 0.46
N THR A 272 -2.72 -19.50 0.79
CA THR A 272 -1.83 -20.59 0.36
C THR A 272 -1.80 -20.75 -1.16
N VAL A 273 -2.96 -20.75 -1.81
CA VAL A 273 -3.08 -20.93 -3.27
C VAL A 273 -2.50 -19.72 -4.02
N LEU A 274 -2.85 -18.51 -3.60
CA LEU A 274 -2.43 -17.28 -4.27
C LEU A 274 -0.93 -17.02 -4.06
N THR A 275 -0.38 -17.33 -2.87
CA THR A 275 1.07 -17.24 -2.62
C THR A 275 1.85 -18.12 -3.58
N ARG A 276 1.40 -19.38 -3.80
CA ARG A 276 2.04 -20.25 -4.78
C ARG A 276 2.01 -19.64 -6.18
N ARG A 277 0.86 -19.12 -6.62
CA ARG A 277 0.71 -18.51 -7.95
C ARG A 277 1.59 -17.28 -8.11
N ALA A 278 1.53 -16.35 -7.14
CA ALA A 278 2.28 -15.12 -7.17
C ALA A 278 3.81 -15.37 -7.21
N VAL A 279 4.32 -16.28 -6.39
CA VAL A 279 5.75 -16.61 -6.38
C VAL A 279 6.20 -17.27 -7.69
N LEU A 280 5.41 -18.19 -8.24
CA LEU A 280 5.76 -18.83 -9.52
C LEU A 280 5.73 -17.83 -10.67
N ALA A 281 4.75 -16.94 -10.73
CA ALA A 281 4.67 -15.90 -11.74
C ALA A 281 5.84 -14.91 -11.60
N ALA A 282 6.13 -14.43 -10.40
CA ALA A 282 7.27 -13.54 -10.14
C ALA A 282 8.62 -14.18 -10.45
N ALA A 283 8.78 -15.48 -10.25
CA ALA A 283 10.03 -16.18 -10.56
C ALA A 283 10.22 -16.47 -12.07
N ALA A 284 9.16 -16.39 -12.87
CA ALA A 284 9.19 -16.62 -14.32
C ALA A 284 9.44 -15.35 -15.15
N GLY A 285 9.21 -14.16 -14.57
CA GLY A 285 9.40 -12.85 -15.20
C GLY A 285 10.68 -12.22 -14.80
#